data_9bec9a6fbaa8741d604e5b60a7674cf8
#
_entry.id   9bec9a6fbaa8741d604e5b60a7674cf8
#
_cell.length_a   1.000
_cell.length_b   1.000
_cell.length_c   1.000
_cell.angle_alpha   90.00
_cell.angle_beta   90.00
_cell.angle_gamma   90.00
#
_symmetry.space_group_name_H-M   'P 1'
#
loop_
_entity.id
_entity.type
_entity.pdbx_description
1 polymer ?
#
loop_
_entity_poly.entity_id
_entity_poly.type
_entity_poly.pdbx_seq_one_letter_code
_entity_poly.pdbx_strand_id
1 'polypeptide(L)'
;GDYDNDGDLDLVVVFLNEPIRLYENRGAEGFIDVGPDVNLNTNPGNARAVAWGDYDGDGDIYLYLAYADGVNPNVLMENQISNHSKPSQKAFVDVGVERGVSFVGATRQLNFVDYDADGDLDLHVALRNATNRLYQNNEGNFSNVARQIGFYEPRRTVGACWFDMDSDGDLDAFTTNQSGDRDGMYRYEDGRFSDVAMALNIDQARRPLIDGGVGCAITDFDSDGDLDLYVAEYGDDSLFRNNGDGTFTDVAVAMGVATHDHIVTGVWGDVNNDGLPDLYIVGYVSGRPGMPDYLYINKGDHFENQLPDNVMANDTDHGVQFADFDQDGDLDLSLAANDPSGSHYLFRNDLAESAGQSIQVMVLNEDGHQVMAGSEVRVFVAGSDKLLGSRLVDTGSGYNSQNSKPVHVATPGIQTVDVEVTTMSANGRRQTYFQGIHIRSLSNKPFQARVPR
;
A
#
# COMPACT_ATOMS: atom_id res chain seq x y z
N GLY A 1 -2.16 7.04 -8.31
CA GLY A 1 -2.17 8.40 -7.72
C GLY A 1 -2.74 9.40 -8.70
N ASP A 2 -3.19 10.52 -8.22
CA ASP A 2 -3.67 11.65 -9.02
C ASP A 2 -2.45 12.57 -9.25
N TYR A 3 -1.74 12.37 -10.39
CA TYR A 3 -0.44 13.03 -10.62
C TYR A 3 -0.58 14.47 -11.13
N ASP A 4 -1.73 14.83 -11.70
CA ASP A 4 -1.99 16.17 -12.27
C ASP A 4 -3.08 16.95 -11.52
N ASN A 5 -3.54 16.40 -10.39
CA ASN A 5 -4.52 17.00 -9.48
C ASN A 5 -5.88 17.29 -10.16
N ASP A 6 -6.31 16.45 -11.11
CA ASP A 6 -7.59 16.59 -11.79
C ASP A 6 -8.75 15.86 -11.06
N GLY A 7 -8.41 15.02 -10.11
CA GLY A 7 -9.32 14.28 -9.23
C GLY A 7 -9.58 12.84 -9.67
N ASP A 8 -8.98 12.39 -10.76
CA ASP A 8 -9.06 11.01 -11.23
C ASP A 8 -7.78 10.25 -10.81
N LEU A 9 -7.89 8.92 -10.59
CA LEU A 9 -6.73 8.11 -10.23
C LEU A 9 -6.00 7.65 -11.48
N ASP A 10 -4.72 8.01 -11.58
CA ASP A 10 -3.81 7.59 -12.62
C ASP A 10 -3.01 6.34 -12.22
N LEU A 11 -2.43 5.69 -13.22
CA LEU A 11 -1.71 4.44 -13.05
C LEU A 11 -0.28 4.53 -13.57
N VAL A 12 0.71 4.27 -12.71
CA VAL A 12 2.08 4.04 -13.14
C VAL A 12 2.41 2.55 -13.15
N VAL A 13 3.04 2.09 -14.22
CA VAL A 13 3.46 0.69 -14.40
C VAL A 13 4.94 0.62 -14.73
N VAL A 14 5.66 -0.20 -13.98
CA VAL A 14 7.09 -0.46 -14.20
C VAL A 14 7.30 -1.77 -14.95
N PHE A 15 8.28 -1.79 -15.83
CA PHE A 15 8.60 -2.95 -16.68
C PHE A 15 10.07 -3.37 -16.51
N LEU A 16 10.33 -4.67 -16.61
CA LEU A 16 11.70 -5.19 -16.50
C LEU A 16 12.59 -4.83 -17.68
N ASN A 17 12.05 -4.68 -18.88
CA ASN A 17 12.85 -4.50 -20.11
C ASN A 17 12.37 -3.33 -20.96
N GLU A 18 11.41 -2.56 -20.48
CA GLU A 18 10.86 -1.40 -21.17
C GLU A 18 10.87 -0.17 -20.24
N PRO A 19 10.78 1.04 -20.77
CA PRO A 19 10.53 2.23 -19.97
C PRO A 19 9.25 2.10 -19.17
N ILE A 20 9.19 2.80 -18.04
CA ILE A 20 7.97 2.92 -17.25
C ILE A 20 6.89 3.61 -18.07
N ARG A 21 5.64 3.35 -17.76
CA ARG A 21 4.49 4.04 -18.36
C ARG A 21 3.68 4.72 -17.28
N LEU A 22 3.21 5.91 -17.62
CA LEU A 22 2.21 6.63 -16.84
C LEU A 22 0.94 6.71 -17.68
N TYR A 23 -0.11 6.10 -17.18
CA TYR A 23 -1.41 6.10 -17.80
C TYR A 23 -2.29 7.13 -17.10
N GLU A 24 -2.57 8.23 -17.80
CA GLU A 24 -3.54 9.24 -17.38
C GLU A 24 -4.95 8.70 -17.57
N ASN A 25 -5.74 8.74 -16.52
CA ASN A 25 -7.16 8.38 -16.56
C ASN A 25 -7.96 9.56 -17.13
N ARG A 26 -8.67 9.32 -18.22
CA ARG A 26 -9.53 10.32 -18.86
C ARG A 26 -11.01 9.95 -18.80
N GLY A 27 -11.38 9.25 -17.76
CA GLY A 27 -12.74 8.80 -17.52
C GLY A 27 -13.28 7.97 -18.71
N ALA A 28 -14.31 8.45 -19.40
CA ALA A 28 -14.94 7.73 -20.51
C ALA A 28 -14.01 7.50 -21.74
N GLU A 29 -12.91 8.22 -21.86
CA GLU A 29 -11.89 8.02 -22.91
C GLU A 29 -10.91 6.90 -22.57
N GLY A 30 -10.91 6.42 -21.31
CA GLY A 30 -10.02 5.39 -20.81
C GLY A 30 -8.63 5.90 -20.43
N PHE A 31 -7.69 4.99 -20.23
CA PHE A 31 -6.33 5.28 -19.84
C PHE A 31 -5.42 5.52 -21.05
N ILE A 32 -4.65 6.62 -21.03
CA ILE A 32 -3.75 7.01 -22.12
C ILE A 32 -2.32 7.11 -21.59
N ASP A 33 -1.37 6.41 -22.24
CA ASP A 33 0.06 6.50 -21.89
C ASP A 33 0.59 7.89 -22.23
N VAL A 34 0.86 8.68 -21.19
CA VAL A 34 1.43 10.04 -21.27
C VAL A 34 2.90 10.08 -20.85
N GLY A 35 3.47 8.96 -20.42
CA GLY A 35 4.87 8.87 -19.98
C GLY A 35 5.88 9.54 -20.93
N PRO A 36 5.77 9.36 -22.27
CA PRO A 36 6.61 10.08 -23.25
C PRO A 36 6.49 11.60 -23.19
N ASP A 37 5.29 12.11 -22.91
CA ASP A 37 5.00 13.55 -22.94
C ASP A 37 5.47 14.26 -21.66
N VAL A 38 5.57 13.51 -20.54
CA VAL A 38 5.94 14.02 -19.22
C VAL A 38 7.37 13.67 -18.78
N ASN A 39 8.21 13.17 -19.70
CA ASN A 39 9.62 12.83 -19.46
C ASN A 39 9.85 11.60 -18.53
N LEU A 40 8.90 10.70 -18.45
CA LEU A 40 9.06 9.45 -17.69
C LEU A 40 9.56 8.27 -18.51
N ASN A 41 9.53 8.33 -19.84
CA ASN A 41 9.97 7.24 -20.72
C ASN A 41 11.49 7.18 -20.96
N THR A 42 12.27 8.10 -20.39
CA THR A 42 13.75 8.15 -20.55
C THR A 42 14.47 7.12 -19.68
N ASN A 43 13.75 6.40 -18.88
CA ASN A 43 14.30 5.44 -17.94
C ASN A 43 14.77 4.16 -18.66
N PRO A 44 15.95 3.62 -18.34
CA PRO A 44 16.59 2.53 -19.11
C PRO A 44 15.90 1.16 -19.03
N GLY A 45 14.74 1.05 -18.37
CA GLY A 45 14.11 -0.23 -18.06
C GLY A 45 14.70 -0.89 -16.82
N ASN A 46 14.20 -2.07 -16.44
CA ASN A 46 14.53 -2.80 -15.21
C ASN A 46 14.11 -2.12 -13.91
N ALA A 47 13.19 -1.16 -13.95
CA ALA A 47 12.52 -0.69 -12.74
C ALA A 47 11.75 -1.85 -12.09
N ARG A 48 11.80 -1.94 -10.77
CA ARG A 48 11.22 -3.05 -10.02
C ARG A 48 10.09 -2.62 -9.10
N ALA A 49 10.24 -1.50 -8.47
CA ALA A 49 9.25 -0.94 -7.55
C ALA A 49 9.09 0.55 -7.80
N VAL A 50 7.93 1.05 -7.47
CA VAL A 50 7.55 2.45 -7.61
C VAL A 50 6.68 2.86 -6.43
N ALA A 51 6.84 4.09 -5.96
CA ALA A 51 5.98 4.67 -4.94
C ALA A 51 5.72 6.15 -5.21
N TRP A 52 4.48 6.57 -4.97
CA TRP A 52 4.05 7.95 -4.95
C TRP A 52 4.17 8.54 -3.54
N GLY A 53 4.62 9.78 -3.44
CA GLY A 53 4.64 10.53 -2.18
C GLY A 53 4.80 12.02 -2.41
N ASP A 54 4.09 12.82 -1.63
CA ASP A 54 4.27 14.27 -1.53
C ASP A 54 5.30 14.53 -0.41
N TYR A 55 6.60 14.45 -0.77
CA TYR A 55 7.69 14.44 0.23
C TYR A 55 8.07 15.83 0.73
N ASP A 56 7.74 16.89 0.03
CA ASP A 56 8.03 18.27 0.44
C ASP A 56 6.79 19.08 0.81
N GLY A 57 5.62 18.41 0.77
CA GLY A 57 4.36 18.95 1.26
C GLY A 57 3.83 20.12 0.44
N ASP A 58 4.10 20.14 -0.88
CA ASP A 58 3.63 21.21 -1.78
C ASP A 58 2.30 20.89 -2.48
N GLY A 59 1.80 19.64 -2.31
CA GLY A 59 0.54 19.14 -2.84
C GLY A 59 0.66 18.39 -4.16
N ASP A 60 1.83 18.36 -4.78
CA ASP A 60 2.10 17.52 -5.94
C ASP A 60 2.67 16.17 -5.49
N ILE A 61 2.25 15.07 -6.10
CA ILE A 61 2.83 13.76 -5.80
C ILE A 61 4.04 13.47 -6.68
N TYR A 62 5.10 12.99 -6.05
CA TYR A 62 6.38 12.65 -6.67
C TYR A 62 6.52 11.15 -6.83
N LEU A 63 7.40 10.72 -7.73
CA LEU A 63 7.57 9.31 -8.03
C LEU A 63 8.98 8.84 -7.67
N TYR A 64 9.10 7.93 -6.72
CA TYR A 64 10.36 7.24 -6.47
C TYR A 64 10.39 5.92 -7.23
N LEU A 65 11.40 5.75 -8.09
CA LEU A 65 11.61 4.55 -8.91
C LEU A 65 12.82 3.78 -8.43
N ALA A 66 12.65 2.50 -8.24
CA ALA A 66 13.69 1.63 -7.74
C ALA A 66 14.07 0.50 -8.72
N TYR A 67 15.35 0.23 -8.78
CA TYR A 67 15.96 -0.78 -9.62
C TYR A 67 16.49 -1.95 -8.80
N ALA A 68 16.41 -3.16 -9.37
CA ALA A 68 16.90 -4.37 -8.71
C ALA A 68 18.08 -5.02 -9.42
N ASP A 69 18.58 -4.40 -10.48
CA ASP A 69 19.61 -4.97 -11.37
C ASP A 69 21.05 -4.77 -10.86
N GLY A 70 21.25 -3.95 -9.84
CA GLY A 70 22.58 -3.64 -9.29
C GLY A 70 23.45 -2.77 -10.20
N VAL A 71 22.86 -2.13 -11.21
CA VAL A 71 23.54 -1.27 -12.19
C VAL A 71 22.94 0.13 -12.21
N ASN A 72 21.62 0.22 -12.32
CA ASN A 72 20.92 1.49 -12.37
C ASN A 72 20.70 2.05 -10.96
N PRO A 73 20.97 3.33 -10.71
CA PRO A 73 20.63 3.97 -9.46
C PRO A 73 19.13 4.21 -9.35
N ASN A 74 18.60 4.13 -8.14
CA ASN A 74 17.25 4.60 -7.86
C ASN A 74 17.15 6.10 -8.13
N VAL A 75 15.97 6.55 -8.56
CA VAL A 75 15.70 7.94 -8.93
C VAL A 75 14.47 8.48 -8.19
N LEU A 76 14.50 9.77 -7.85
CA LEU A 76 13.36 10.52 -7.35
C LEU A 76 12.94 11.52 -8.41
N MET A 77 11.76 11.29 -9.00
CA MET A 77 11.22 12.10 -10.06
C MET A 77 10.30 13.18 -9.47
N GLU A 78 10.80 14.41 -9.42
CA GLU A 78 10.05 15.59 -9.00
C GLU A 78 9.00 15.94 -10.04
N ASN A 79 7.75 16.06 -9.61
CA ASN A 79 6.64 16.49 -10.45
C ASN A 79 6.60 18.02 -10.51
N GLN A 80 6.70 18.58 -11.69
CA GLN A 80 6.70 20.02 -11.94
C GLN A 80 5.44 20.48 -12.69
N ILE A 81 4.36 19.72 -12.61
CA ILE A 81 3.07 20.06 -13.20
C ILE A 81 2.39 21.11 -12.31
N SER A 82 2.72 22.38 -12.54
CA SER A 82 2.09 23.45 -11.82
C SER A 82 0.64 23.66 -12.26
N ASN A 83 -0.29 23.40 -11.34
CA ASN A 83 -1.71 23.80 -11.35
C ASN A 83 -2.41 23.87 -12.72
N HIS A 84 -3.05 22.75 -13.12
CA HIS A 84 -4.07 22.66 -14.17
C HIS A 84 -3.69 23.07 -15.59
N SER A 85 -2.41 23.19 -15.89
CA SER A 85 -1.94 23.39 -17.27
C SER A 85 -1.52 22.04 -17.84
N LYS A 86 -1.80 21.80 -19.13
CA LYS A 86 -1.32 20.60 -19.83
C LYS A 86 0.17 20.38 -19.56
N PRO A 87 0.61 19.12 -19.28
CA PRO A 87 1.99 18.82 -18.97
C PRO A 87 2.94 19.48 -19.97
N SER A 88 3.93 20.22 -19.47
CA SER A 88 5.03 20.66 -20.34
C SER A 88 5.94 19.45 -20.61
N GLN A 89 6.67 19.42 -21.73
CA GLN A 89 7.58 18.33 -22.13
C GLN A 89 8.67 17.96 -21.10
N LYS A 90 8.59 18.41 -19.85
CA LYS A 90 9.54 18.14 -18.76
C LYS A 90 8.82 18.14 -17.41
N ALA A 91 7.66 17.50 -17.33
CA ALA A 91 6.89 17.49 -16.09
C ALA A 91 7.62 16.77 -14.94
N PHE A 92 8.37 15.70 -15.23
CA PHE A 92 9.15 14.99 -14.23
C PHE A 92 10.67 15.19 -14.42
N VAL A 93 11.37 15.52 -13.32
CA VAL A 93 12.81 15.76 -13.28
C VAL A 93 13.44 14.91 -12.17
N ASP A 94 14.52 14.17 -12.51
CA ASP A 94 15.25 13.39 -11.50
C ASP A 94 16.07 14.30 -10.58
N VAL A 95 15.71 14.32 -9.30
CA VAL A 95 16.38 15.05 -8.23
C VAL A 95 17.02 14.11 -7.20
N GLY A 96 17.03 12.81 -7.44
CA GLY A 96 17.44 11.80 -6.47
C GLY A 96 18.88 11.97 -5.95
N VAL A 97 19.81 12.44 -6.80
CA VAL A 97 21.17 12.74 -6.37
C VAL A 97 21.21 13.99 -5.49
N GLU A 98 20.49 15.04 -5.86
CA GLU A 98 20.44 16.30 -5.13
C GLU A 98 19.80 16.12 -3.76
N ARG A 99 18.73 15.31 -3.68
CA ARG A 99 17.99 15.02 -2.45
C ARG A 99 18.62 13.93 -1.58
N GLY A 100 19.68 13.26 -2.06
CA GLY A 100 20.44 12.28 -1.28
C GLY A 100 19.88 10.85 -1.26
N VAL A 101 18.92 10.53 -2.14
CA VAL A 101 18.24 9.21 -2.18
C VAL A 101 18.63 8.34 -3.37
N SER A 102 19.47 8.83 -4.27
CA SER A 102 19.97 8.05 -5.41
C SER A 102 21.07 7.08 -4.96
N PHE A 103 20.89 5.79 -5.24
CA PHE A 103 21.92 4.77 -5.02
C PHE A 103 21.65 3.53 -5.86
N VAL A 104 22.68 2.71 -6.06
CA VAL A 104 22.58 1.42 -6.74
C VAL A 104 22.37 0.31 -5.71
N GLY A 105 21.32 -0.51 -5.88
CA GLY A 105 21.00 -1.61 -4.98
C GLY A 105 20.02 -2.61 -5.58
N ALA A 106 19.77 -3.72 -4.85
CA ALA A 106 18.73 -4.68 -5.22
C ALA A 106 17.42 -4.35 -4.48
N THR A 107 16.81 -3.24 -4.85
CA THR A 107 15.61 -2.73 -4.20
C THR A 107 14.40 -3.63 -4.49
N ARG A 108 13.52 -3.77 -3.50
CA ARG A 108 12.30 -4.59 -3.56
C ARG A 108 11.04 -3.83 -3.21
N GLN A 109 11.00 -3.13 -2.10
CA GLN A 109 9.83 -2.40 -1.62
C GLN A 109 10.20 -0.96 -1.27
N LEU A 110 9.24 -0.07 -1.41
CA LEU A 110 9.35 1.36 -1.14
C LEU A 110 8.16 1.81 -0.31
N ASN A 111 8.41 2.59 0.73
CA ASN A 111 7.35 3.15 1.56
C ASN A 111 7.66 4.62 1.83
N PHE A 112 6.72 5.51 1.49
CA PHE A 112 6.71 6.87 1.99
C PHE A 112 5.85 6.91 3.26
N VAL A 113 6.48 7.18 4.40
CA VAL A 113 5.86 7.19 5.72
C VAL A 113 6.48 8.30 6.57
N ASP A 114 5.71 8.88 7.45
CA ASP A 114 6.20 9.81 8.48
C ASP A 114 6.47 8.99 9.75
N TYR A 115 7.67 8.35 9.84
CA TYR A 115 7.94 7.39 10.91
C TYR A 115 8.22 8.05 12.27
N ASP A 116 8.67 9.31 12.29
CA ASP A 116 8.99 10.03 13.52
C ASP A 116 7.98 11.14 13.86
N ALA A 117 6.88 11.16 13.12
CA ALA A 117 5.74 12.04 13.31
C ALA A 117 6.13 13.55 13.33
N ASP A 118 7.13 13.93 12.52
CA ASP A 118 7.55 15.33 12.37
C ASP A 118 6.74 16.08 11.30
N GLY A 119 5.96 15.35 10.50
CA GLY A 119 5.04 15.85 9.49
C GLY A 119 5.57 15.82 8.07
N ASP A 120 6.80 15.41 7.85
CA ASP A 120 7.40 15.21 6.53
C ASP A 120 7.41 13.73 6.18
N LEU A 121 7.10 13.36 4.92
CA LEU A 121 7.20 11.95 4.51
C LEU A 121 8.66 11.53 4.38
N ASP A 122 9.04 10.53 5.16
CA ASP A 122 10.30 9.82 5.08
C ASP A 122 10.25 8.71 4.04
N LEU A 123 11.41 8.13 3.70
CA LEU A 123 11.48 7.08 2.69
C LEU A 123 12.16 5.81 3.25
N HIS A 124 11.40 4.74 3.37
CA HIS A 124 11.94 3.40 3.60
C HIS A 124 12.23 2.69 2.27
N VAL A 125 13.38 1.99 2.20
CA VAL A 125 13.81 1.21 1.03
C VAL A 125 14.25 -0.17 1.47
N ALA A 126 13.46 -1.18 1.13
CA ALA A 126 13.78 -2.58 1.37
C ALA A 126 14.80 -3.11 0.36
N LEU A 127 15.86 -3.74 0.85
CA LEU A 127 16.98 -4.23 0.06
C LEU A 127 17.21 -5.74 0.25
N ARG A 128 17.18 -6.49 -0.85
CA ARG A 128 17.40 -7.95 -0.80
C ARG A 128 18.84 -8.36 -0.48
N ASN A 129 19.82 -7.56 -0.88
CA ASN A 129 21.23 -7.92 -0.82
C ASN A 129 22.08 -7.01 0.06
N ALA A 130 21.44 -6.13 0.81
CA ALA A 130 22.08 -5.16 1.68
C ALA A 130 21.12 -4.81 2.83
N THR A 131 21.65 -4.10 3.83
CA THR A 131 20.82 -3.52 4.90
C THR A 131 19.82 -2.53 4.33
N ASN A 132 18.58 -2.60 4.78
CA ASN A 132 17.54 -1.64 4.43
C ASN A 132 17.97 -0.21 4.75
N ARG A 133 17.37 0.74 4.05
CA ARG A 133 17.57 2.16 4.31
C ARG A 133 16.28 2.78 4.82
N LEU A 134 16.43 3.65 5.79
CA LEU A 134 15.38 4.56 6.24
C LEU A 134 15.97 5.96 6.14
N TYR A 135 15.44 6.72 5.21
CA TYR A 135 15.87 8.07 4.95
C TYR A 135 14.94 9.03 5.66
N GLN A 136 15.44 9.70 6.69
CA GLN A 136 14.75 10.81 7.32
C GLN A 136 14.75 12.00 6.38
N ASN A 137 13.59 12.58 6.17
CA ASN A 137 13.37 13.79 5.43
C ASN A 137 13.53 15.01 6.35
N ASN A 138 14.20 16.01 5.87
CA ASN A 138 14.28 17.30 6.53
C ASN A 138 14.08 18.39 5.46
N GLU A 139 12.86 18.87 5.33
CA GLU A 139 12.49 19.90 4.35
C GLU A 139 12.96 19.52 2.91
N GLY A 140 12.66 18.29 2.49
CA GLY A 140 13.00 17.77 1.16
C GLY A 140 14.44 17.27 1.00
N ASN A 141 15.25 17.20 2.06
CA ASN A 141 16.60 16.66 2.04
C ASN A 141 16.68 15.38 2.87
N PHE A 142 17.11 14.29 2.28
CA PHE A 142 17.08 12.98 2.90
C PHE A 142 18.44 12.55 3.46
N SER A 143 18.42 11.94 4.64
CA SER A 143 19.60 11.37 5.29
C SER A 143 19.29 9.94 5.78
N ASN A 144 20.13 8.97 5.41
CA ASN A 144 19.93 7.59 5.86
C ASN A 144 20.28 7.46 7.36
N VAL A 145 19.25 7.28 8.18
CA VAL A 145 19.37 7.19 9.65
C VAL A 145 19.18 5.78 10.18
N ALA A 146 18.83 4.79 9.34
CA ALA A 146 18.43 3.45 9.74
C ALA A 146 19.31 2.84 10.86
N ARG A 147 20.63 2.87 10.69
CA ARG A 147 21.56 2.31 11.69
C ARG A 147 21.60 3.10 13.00
N GLN A 148 21.37 4.40 12.92
CA GLN A 148 21.50 5.31 14.07
C GLN A 148 20.33 5.12 15.04
N ILE A 149 19.14 4.88 14.49
CA ILE A 149 17.90 4.73 15.25
C ILE A 149 17.51 3.26 15.50
N GLY A 150 18.37 2.31 15.16
CA GLY A 150 18.14 0.89 15.44
C GLY A 150 17.34 0.13 14.39
N PHE A 151 16.93 0.77 13.30
CA PHE A 151 16.29 0.11 12.16
C PHE A 151 17.34 -0.62 11.30
N TYR A 152 18.02 -1.57 11.94
CA TYR A 152 19.11 -2.30 11.29
C TYR A 152 18.62 -3.68 10.85
N GLU A 153 18.17 -3.77 9.61
CA GLU A 153 17.68 -5.01 8.99
C GLU A 153 18.74 -5.59 8.03
N PRO A 154 19.52 -6.56 8.47
CA PRO A 154 20.57 -7.18 7.64
C PRO A 154 20.08 -8.37 6.81
N ARG A 155 18.82 -8.79 6.99
CA ARG A 155 18.21 -9.94 6.32
C ARG A 155 17.82 -9.59 4.88
N ARG A 156 17.39 -10.58 4.12
CA ARG A 156 17.03 -10.42 2.70
C ARG A 156 15.62 -9.89 2.55
N THR A 157 15.45 -8.62 2.86
CA THR A 157 14.13 -7.99 2.88
C THR A 157 13.57 -7.83 1.47
N VAL A 158 12.29 -8.14 1.33
CA VAL A 158 11.54 -7.98 0.08
C VAL A 158 10.27 -7.17 0.22
N GLY A 159 9.61 -7.20 1.36
CA GLY A 159 8.42 -6.40 1.65
C GLY A 159 8.54 -5.68 3.00
N ALA A 160 7.74 -4.63 3.18
CA ALA A 160 7.56 -3.96 4.45
C ALA A 160 6.18 -3.31 4.54
N CYS A 161 5.55 -3.44 5.69
CA CYS A 161 4.28 -2.80 6.03
C CYS A 161 4.47 -1.96 7.29
N TRP A 162 3.92 -0.75 7.29
CA TRP A 162 4.03 0.20 8.38
C TRP A 162 2.65 0.47 8.99
N PHE A 163 2.52 0.35 10.28
CA PHE A 163 1.29 0.60 11.04
C PHE A 163 1.60 0.73 12.53
N ASP A 164 0.70 1.33 13.28
CA ASP A 164 0.77 1.41 14.75
C ASP A 164 0.25 0.08 15.32
N MET A 165 1.14 -0.85 15.62
CA MET A 165 0.79 -2.25 15.96
C MET A 165 0.22 -2.42 17.36
N ASP A 166 0.56 -1.53 18.30
CA ASP A 166 0.19 -1.63 19.71
C ASP A 166 -0.57 -0.40 20.23
N SER A 167 -0.98 0.46 19.30
CA SER A 167 -1.82 1.63 19.55
C SER A 167 -1.18 2.67 20.47
N ASP A 168 0.15 2.79 20.44
CA ASP A 168 0.90 3.77 21.24
C ASP A 168 1.05 5.13 20.52
N GLY A 169 0.81 5.18 19.22
CA GLY A 169 0.82 6.40 18.41
C GLY A 169 2.06 6.61 17.59
N ASP A 170 2.93 5.63 17.53
CA ASP A 170 4.10 5.59 16.69
C ASP A 170 3.94 4.57 15.55
N LEU A 171 4.57 4.79 14.40
CA LEU A 171 4.54 3.81 13.31
C LEU A 171 5.64 2.74 13.51
N ASP A 172 5.19 1.50 13.55
CA ASP A 172 6.03 0.31 13.56
C ASP A 172 6.19 -0.27 12.16
N ALA A 173 7.21 -1.10 11.96
CA ALA A 173 7.49 -1.70 10.66
C ALA A 173 7.61 -3.22 10.73
N PHE A 174 6.74 -3.91 10.01
CA PHE A 174 6.92 -5.34 9.73
C PHE A 174 7.73 -5.51 8.43
N THR A 175 8.75 -6.39 8.44
CA THR A 175 9.59 -6.68 7.28
C THR A 175 9.54 -8.15 6.93
N THR A 176 9.23 -8.46 5.68
CA THR A 176 9.26 -9.83 5.16
C THR A 176 10.62 -10.16 4.58
N ASN A 177 11.15 -11.33 4.89
CA ASN A 177 12.50 -11.73 4.53
C ASN A 177 12.52 -13.10 3.82
N GLN A 178 13.28 -13.20 2.73
CA GLN A 178 13.39 -14.41 1.90
C GLN A 178 14.54 -15.32 2.30
N SER A 179 14.56 -16.52 1.65
CA SER A 179 15.65 -17.49 1.73
C SER A 179 15.88 -18.05 3.14
N GLY A 180 14.79 -18.32 3.85
CA GLY A 180 14.79 -18.88 5.20
C GLY A 180 15.16 -17.88 6.30
N ASP A 181 15.37 -16.61 5.96
CA ASP A 181 15.58 -15.58 6.95
C ASP A 181 14.26 -15.32 7.71
N ARG A 182 14.38 -14.97 8.98
CA ARG A 182 13.22 -14.62 9.83
C ARG A 182 12.65 -13.28 9.41
N ASP A 183 11.34 -13.11 9.57
CA ASP A 183 10.72 -11.80 9.44
C ASP A 183 11.05 -10.92 10.65
N GLY A 184 10.90 -9.62 10.49
CA GLY A 184 11.18 -8.63 11.52
C GLY A 184 9.93 -7.83 11.86
N MET A 185 9.77 -7.47 13.13
CA MET A 185 8.80 -6.49 13.59
C MET A 185 9.55 -5.46 14.41
N TYR A 186 9.71 -4.30 13.83
CA TYR A 186 10.45 -3.20 14.40
C TYR A 186 9.51 -2.25 15.12
N ARG A 187 9.45 -2.36 16.45
CA ARG A 187 8.73 -1.41 17.27
C ARG A 187 9.54 -0.12 17.40
N TYR A 188 8.88 1.00 17.14
CA TYR A 188 9.43 2.33 17.40
C TYR A 188 9.02 2.79 18.79
N GLU A 189 9.97 3.17 19.62
CA GLU A 189 9.74 3.63 20.98
C GLU A 189 10.90 4.56 21.40
N ASP A 190 10.62 5.69 21.99
CA ASP A 190 11.63 6.65 22.47
C ASP A 190 12.68 7.05 21.40
N GLY A 191 12.26 7.20 20.14
CA GLY A 191 13.11 7.59 19.00
C GLY A 191 14.02 6.46 18.48
N ARG A 192 13.69 5.19 18.77
CA ARG A 192 14.49 4.02 18.36
C ARG A 192 13.62 2.84 17.99
N PHE A 193 14.08 2.09 16.99
CA PHE A 193 13.51 0.80 16.63
C PHE A 193 14.18 -0.36 17.39
N SER A 194 13.36 -1.34 17.74
CA SER A 194 13.81 -2.63 18.28
C SER A 194 13.04 -3.78 17.63
N ASP A 195 13.74 -4.83 17.17
CA ASP A 195 13.09 -6.01 16.58
C ASP A 195 12.44 -6.86 17.69
N VAL A 196 11.12 -6.90 17.68
CA VAL A 196 10.28 -7.63 18.65
C VAL A 196 9.60 -8.86 18.06
N ALA A 197 9.79 -9.17 16.75
CA ALA A 197 9.09 -10.25 16.04
C ALA A 197 9.18 -11.60 16.76
N MET A 198 10.35 -11.94 17.30
CA MET A 198 10.55 -13.19 18.04
C MET A 198 9.77 -13.20 19.37
N ALA A 199 9.67 -12.08 20.05
CA ALA A 199 8.91 -11.98 21.30
C ALA A 199 7.40 -12.09 21.07
N LEU A 200 6.92 -11.61 19.91
CA LEU A 200 5.53 -11.68 19.48
C LEU A 200 5.19 -13.00 18.77
N ASN A 201 6.20 -13.87 18.51
CA ASN A 201 6.05 -15.14 17.79
C ASN A 201 5.49 -14.98 16.37
N ILE A 202 5.87 -13.90 15.69
CA ILE A 202 5.49 -13.62 14.30
C ILE A 202 6.70 -13.61 13.34
N ASP A 203 7.86 -14.10 13.80
CA ASP A 203 9.14 -14.06 13.08
C ASP A 203 9.34 -15.20 12.06
N GLN A 204 8.39 -16.14 11.96
CA GLN A 204 8.45 -17.31 11.08
C GLN A 204 9.79 -18.08 11.15
N ALA A 205 10.28 -18.34 12.35
CA ALA A 205 11.65 -18.73 12.67
C ALA A 205 12.11 -20.08 12.12
N ARG A 206 11.24 -20.93 11.58
CA ARG A 206 11.54 -22.35 11.25
C ARG A 206 11.18 -22.74 9.84
N ARG A 207 11.38 -21.83 8.88
CA ARG A 207 11.11 -22.14 7.47
C ARG A 207 12.37 -22.62 6.73
N PRO A 208 12.21 -23.46 5.67
CA PRO A 208 13.29 -23.89 4.80
C PRO A 208 13.96 -22.72 4.08
N LEU A 209 15.19 -22.93 3.56
CA LEU A 209 15.92 -21.91 2.78
C LEU A 209 15.25 -21.53 1.46
N ILE A 210 14.31 -22.33 0.98
CA ILE A 210 13.55 -22.04 -0.25
C ILE A 210 12.32 -21.19 0.03
N ASP A 211 11.89 -21.11 1.30
CA ASP A 211 10.73 -20.33 1.73
C ASP A 211 11.15 -18.94 2.20
N GLY A 212 10.19 -18.09 2.44
CA GLY A 212 10.40 -16.75 2.99
C GLY A 212 9.24 -15.83 2.69
N GLY A 213 9.03 -14.85 3.57
CA GLY A 213 8.04 -13.81 3.38
C GLY A 213 8.36 -12.95 2.17
N VAL A 214 7.32 -12.51 1.47
CA VAL A 214 7.43 -11.69 0.26
C VAL A 214 6.69 -10.38 0.42
N GLY A 215 5.36 -10.36 0.31
CA GLY A 215 4.54 -9.19 0.55
C GLY A 215 3.84 -9.26 1.90
N CYS A 216 3.36 -8.13 2.37
CA CYS A 216 2.47 -8.05 3.52
C CYS A 216 1.33 -7.05 3.26
N ALA A 217 0.22 -7.20 3.96
CA ALA A 217 -0.93 -6.31 3.83
C ALA A 217 -1.63 -6.16 5.18
N ILE A 218 -2.07 -4.95 5.48
CA ILE A 218 -2.66 -4.56 6.77
C ILE A 218 -4.13 -4.20 6.58
N THR A 219 -4.98 -4.72 7.45
CA THR A 219 -6.38 -4.29 7.60
C THR A 219 -6.93 -4.82 8.93
N ASP A 220 -8.05 -4.30 9.37
CA ASP A 220 -8.91 -4.88 10.41
C ASP A 220 -9.89 -5.84 9.72
N PHE A 221 -9.52 -7.15 9.62
CA PHE A 221 -10.29 -8.10 8.83
C PHE A 221 -11.53 -8.65 9.56
N ASP A 222 -11.54 -8.62 10.92
CA ASP A 222 -12.64 -9.13 11.72
C ASP A 222 -13.49 -8.03 12.40
N SER A 223 -13.17 -6.76 12.07
CA SER A 223 -13.90 -5.57 12.50
C SER A 223 -13.93 -5.37 14.03
N ASP A 224 -12.86 -5.79 14.72
CA ASP A 224 -12.70 -5.58 16.16
C ASP A 224 -12.06 -4.22 16.50
N GLY A 225 -11.53 -3.53 15.51
CA GLY A 225 -10.95 -2.20 15.60
C GLY A 225 -9.44 -2.18 15.70
N ASP A 226 -8.77 -3.33 15.75
CA ASP A 226 -7.33 -3.47 15.73
C ASP A 226 -6.82 -3.84 14.32
N LEU A 227 -5.63 -3.40 13.93
CA LEU A 227 -5.08 -3.70 12.62
C LEU A 227 -4.37 -5.05 12.61
N ASP A 228 -4.74 -5.90 11.67
CA ASP A 228 -4.23 -7.26 11.47
C ASP A 228 -3.21 -7.30 10.32
N LEU A 229 -2.40 -8.37 10.30
CA LEU A 229 -1.30 -8.53 9.36
C LEU A 229 -1.43 -9.83 8.55
N TYR A 230 -1.62 -9.72 7.23
CA TYR A 230 -1.43 -10.83 6.30
C TYR A 230 0.01 -10.84 5.78
N VAL A 231 0.62 -12.03 5.69
CA VAL A 231 1.96 -12.24 5.17
C VAL A 231 1.92 -13.28 4.07
N ALA A 232 2.25 -12.84 2.85
CA ALA A 232 2.42 -13.71 1.68
C ALA A 232 3.77 -14.42 1.74
N GLU A 233 3.77 -15.73 1.57
CA GLU A 233 4.94 -16.59 1.76
C GLU A 233 5.21 -17.46 0.53
N TYR A 234 6.46 -17.81 0.32
CA TYR A 234 6.80 -18.94 -0.58
C TYR A 234 6.48 -20.29 0.05
N GLY A 235 6.23 -20.33 1.35
CA GLY A 235 5.72 -21.44 2.13
C GLY A 235 4.23 -21.28 2.43
N ASP A 236 3.84 -21.61 3.69
CA ASP A 236 2.47 -21.40 4.18
C ASP A 236 2.26 -19.92 4.52
N ASP A 237 1.23 -19.33 3.95
CA ASP A 237 0.84 -17.95 4.27
C ASP A 237 0.38 -17.82 5.72
N SER A 238 0.57 -16.64 6.29
CA SER A 238 0.11 -16.32 7.65
C SER A 238 -0.91 -15.18 7.65
N LEU A 239 -1.89 -15.29 8.53
CA LEU A 239 -2.82 -14.23 8.90
C LEU A 239 -2.73 -14.01 10.41
N PHE A 240 -2.00 -13.01 10.81
CA PHE A 240 -1.81 -12.65 12.20
C PHE A 240 -2.90 -11.70 12.66
N ARG A 241 -3.86 -12.22 13.44
CA ARG A 241 -4.84 -11.39 14.11
C ARG A 241 -4.19 -10.69 15.29
N ASN A 242 -4.33 -9.38 15.34
CA ASN A 242 -4.00 -8.58 16.52
C ASN A 242 -5.02 -8.86 17.64
N ASN A 243 -4.56 -9.12 18.84
CA ASN A 243 -5.46 -9.43 19.96
C ASN A 243 -5.79 -8.18 20.82
N GLY A 244 -5.33 -6.98 20.40
CA GLY A 244 -5.56 -5.73 21.13
C GLY A 244 -4.79 -5.59 22.45
N ASP A 245 -3.94 -6.57 22.78
CA ASP A 245 -3.13 -6.58 24.00
C ASP A 245 -1.60 -6.58 23.71
N GLY A 246 -1.22 -6.22 22.48
CA GLY A 246 0.15 -6.23 22.00
C GLY A 246 0.66 -7.63 21.62
N THR A 247 -0.24 -8.62 21.46
CA THR A 247 0.10 -9.98 20.99
C THR A 247 -0.65 -10.30 19.69
N PHE A 248 -0.14 -11.29 18.96
CA PHE A 248 -0.73 -11.74 17.70
C PHE A 248 -1.04 -13.25 17.75
N THR A 249 -2.07 -13.66 17.00
CA THR A 249 -2.43 -15.07 16.82
C THR A 249 -2.52 -15.39 15.34
N ASP A 250 -1.73 -16.36 14.84
CA ASP A 250 -1.87 -16.84 13.47
C ASP A 250 -3.16 -17.63 13.31
N VAL A 251 -4.07 -17.10 12.50
CA VAL A 251 -5.39 -17.67 12.23
C VAL A 251 -5.58 -18.13 10.78
N ALA A 252 -4.53 -18.09 9.94
CA ALA A 252 -4.62 -18.39 8.50
C ALA A 252 -5.29 -19.73 8.22
N VAL A 253 -4.88 -20.78 8.92
CA VAL A 253 -5.49 -22.12 8.77
C VAL A 253 -6.95 -22.15 9.23
N ALA A 254 -7.25 -21.51 10.35
CA ALA A 254 -8.61 -21.48 10.90
C ALA A 254 -9.58 -20.68 10.03
N MET A 255 -9.08 -19.60 9.42
CA MET A 255 -9.85 -18.73 8.53
C MET A 255 -9.89 -19.25 7.08
N GLY A 256 -9.09 -20.26 6.72
CA GLY A 256 -9.11 -20.87 5.40
C GLY A 256 -8.32 -20.12 4.32
N VAL A 257 -7.35 -19.27 4.70
CA VAL A 257 -6.50 -18.50 3.78
C VAL A 257 -5.06 -19.03 3.72
N ALA A 258 -4.69 -20.01 4.53
CA ALA A 258 -3.37 -20.63 4.43
C ALA A 258 -3.24 -21.38 3.10
N THR A 259 -2.32 -20.97 2.25
CA THR A 259 -1.94 -21.68 1.02
C THR A 259 -0.47 -22.07 1.09
N HIS A 260 -0.04 -22.95 0.16
CA HIS A 260 1.37 -23.35 -0.01
C HIS A 260 1.80 -23.16 -1.47
N ASP A 261 1.27 -22.12 -2.12
CA ASP A 261 1.32 -21.94 -3.57
C ASP A 261 2.29 -20.82 -4.02
N HIS A 262 3.34 -20.54 -3.25
CA HIS A 262 4.30 -19.49 -3.59
C HIS A 262 3.64 -18.11 -3.78
N ILE A 263 2.90 -17.67 -2.81
CA ILE A 263 2.26 -16.36 -2.86
C ILE A 263 3.31 -15.25 -2.76
N VAL A 264 3.18 -14.23 -3.56
CA VAL A 264 4.13 -13.10 -3.58
C VAL A 264 3.56 -11.83 -2.97
N THR A 265 2.24 -11.66 -3.03
CA THR A 265 1.59 -10.48 -2.44
C THR A 265 0.13 -10.73 -2.17
N GLY A 266 -0.46 -9.89 -1.34
CA GLY A 266 -1.89 -9.82 -1.11
C GLY A 266 -2.33 -8.36 -0.97
N VAL A 267 -3.61 -8.11 -1.22
CA VAL A 267 -4.25 -6.82 -1.04
C VAL A 267 -5.64 -6.99 -0.45
N TRP A 268 -5.99 -6.10 0.46
CA TRP A 268 -7.30 -6.04 1.08
C TRP A 268 -8.23 -5.08 0.37
N GLY A 269 -9.50 -5.47 0.22
CA GLY A 269 -10.56 -4.62 -0.31
C GLY A 269 -11.92 -5.26 -0.10
N ASP A 270 -12.95 -4.48 0.16
CA ASP A 270 -14.33 -4.96 0.24
C ASP A 270 -14.92 -4.92 -1.18
N VAL A 271 -14.68 -6.01 -1.94
CA VAL A 271 -15.03 -6.06 -3.38
C VAL A 271 -16.51 -6.30 -3.65
N ASN A 272 -17.27 -6.66 -2.64
CA ASN A 272 -18.71 -6.92 -2.75
C ASN A 272 -19.57 -5.90 -1.98
N ASN A 273 -18.95 -4.91 -1.35
CA ASN A 273 -19.57 -3.86 -0.55
C ASN A 273 -20.46 -4.40 0.59
N ASP A 274 -20.06 -5.53 1.24
CA ASP A 274 -20.80 -6.12 2.36
C ASP A 274 -20.35 -5.63 3.74
N GLY A 275 -19.24 -4.89 3.81
CA GLY A 275 -18.68 -4.29 5.02
C GLY A 275 -17.46 -5.03 5.56
N LEU A 276 -17.14 -6.21 5.04
CA LEU A 276 -15.99 -7.02 5.46
C LEU A 276 -14.87 -6.93 4.40
N PRO A 277 -13.61 -6.75 4.81
CA PRO A 277 -12.50 -6.77 3.86
C PRO A 277 -12.29 -8.17 3.28
N ASP A 278 -12.26 -8.25 1.94
CA ASP A 278 -11.87 -9.43 1.19
C ASP A 278 -10.38 -9.40 0.89
N LEU A 279 -9.77 -10.57 0.62
CA LEU A 279 -8.35 -10.70 0.36
C LEU A 279 -8.10 -11.26 -1.04
N TYR A 280 -7.42 -10.48 -1.89
CA TYR A 280 -6.87 -10.98 -3.15
C TYR A 280 -5.39 -11.31 -2.99
N ILE A 281 -4.97 -12.49 -3.40
CA ILE A 281 -3.57 -12.92 -3.36
C ILE A 281 -3.11 -13.46 -4.70
N VAL A 282 -1.85 -13.24 -5.03
CA VAL A 282 -1.24 -13.67 -6.30
C VAL A 282 -0.08 -14.61 -6.07
N GLY A 283 -0.06 -15.69 -6.85
CA GLY A 283 0.98 -16.70 -6.84
C GLY A 283 2.00 -16.52 -7.97
N TYR A 284 3.29 -16.70 -7.67
CA TYR A 284 4.34 -16.58 -8.68
C TYR A 284 5.52 -17.52 -8.44
N VAL A 285 5.93 -18.22 -9.50
CA VAL A 285 7.22 -18.95 -9.56
C VAL A 285 7.91 -18.66 -10.88
N SER A 286 9.13 -18.15 -10.83
CA SER A 286 9.91 -17.82 -12.03
C SER A 286 10.04 -19.03 -12.99
N GLY A 287 9.63 -18.82 -14.25
CA GLY A 287 9.66 -19.85 -15.29
C GLY A 287 8.59 -20.95 -15.14
N ARG A 288 7.61 -20.78 -14.27
CA ARG A 288 6.50 -21.70 -14.07
C ARG A 288 5.17 -20.95 -14.22
N PRO A 289 4.56 -20.97 -15.43
CA PRO A 289 3.28 -20.32 -15.66
C PRO A 289 2.14 -21.04 -14.94
N GLY A 290 1.03 -20.34 -14.74
CA GLY A 290 -0.20 -20.92 -14.18
C GLY A 290 -0.12 -21.16 -12.67
N MET A 291 0.60 -20.33 -11.94
CA MET A 291 0.45 -20.28 -10.48
C MET A 291 -0.94 -19.70 -10.15
N PRO A 292 -1.64 -20.25 -9.15
CA PRO A 292 -2.99 -19.81 -8.86
C PRO A 292 -3.00 -18.45 -8.16
N ASP A 293 -3.99 -17.64 -8.51
CA ASP A 293 -4.46 -16.53 -7.72
C ASP A 293 -5.69 -16.93 -6.92
N TYR A 294 -6.00 -16.17 -5.89
CA TYR A 294 -7.17 -16.39 -5.06
C TYR A 294 -7.86 -15.07 -4.74
N LEU A 295 -9.17 -15.05 -4.84
CA LEU A 295 -10.02 -14.01 -4.24
C LEU A 295 -10.80 -14.63 -3.10
N TYR A 296 -10.36 -14.37 -1.89
CA TYR A 296 -10.98 -14.84 -0.67
C TYR A 296 -12.04 -13.85 -0.18
N ILE A 297 -13.31 -14.20 -0.34
CA ILE A 297 -14.43 -13.42 0.17
C ILE A 297 -14.61 -13.72 1.66
N ASN A 298 -14.58 -12.68 2.47
CA ASN A 298 -14.75 -12.75 3.92
C ASN A 298 -16.20 -13.04 4.29
N LYS A 299 -16.42 -14.07 5.11
CA LYS A 299 -17.75 -14.44 5.62
C LYS A 299 -17.90 -14.15 7.13
N GLY A 300 -16.93 -13.45 7.71
CA GLY A 300 -16.86 -13.11 9.12
C GLY A 300 -16.17 -14.18 9.96
N ASP A 301 -16.52 -15.44 9.80
CA ASP A 301 -15.94 -16.58 10.56
C ASP A 301 -14.97 -17.44 9.71
N HIS A 302 -14.91 -17.24 8.41
CA HIS A 302 -13.99 -17.87 7.47
C HIS A 302 -13.93 -17.12 6.14
N PHE A 303 -13.00 -17.50 5.27
CA PHE A 303 -12.93 -16.99 3.89
C PHE A 303 -13.29 -18.10 2.88
N GLU A 304 -13.92 -17.69 1.78
CA GLU A 304 -14.25 -18.56 0.64
C GLU A 304 -13.57 -18.04 -0.63
N ASN A 305 -12.83 -18.90 -1.33
CA ASN A 305 -12.28 -18.52 -2.63
C ASN A 305 -13.38 -18.41 -3.69
N GLN A 306 -13.54 -17.24 -4.27
CA GLN A 306 -14.55 -16.92 -5.29
C GLN A 306 -13.93 -16.18 -6.48
N LEU A 307 -12.72 -16.57 -6.91
CA LEU A 307 -12.04 -15.94 -8.05
C LEU A 307 -12.85 -16.11 -9.34
N PRO A 308 -13.23 -15.02 -10.05
CA PRO A 308 -13.95 -15.11 -11.31
C PRO A 308 -13.11 -15.73 -12.43
N ASP A 309 -13.74 -16.54 -13.30
CA ASP A 309 -13.07 -17.24 -14.41
C ASP A 309 -12.30 -16.30 -15.36
N ASN A 310 -12.81 -15.10 -15.62
CA ASN A 310 -12.16 -14.11 -16.47
C ASN A 310 -10.93 -13.48 -15.84
N VAL A 311 -10.83 -13.47 -14.52
CA VAL A 311 -9.65 -13.04 -13.76
C VAL A 311 -8.64 -14.17 -13.67
N MET A 312 -9.09 -15.41 -13.47
CA MET A 312 -8.27 -16.62 -13.38
C MET A 312 -7.43 -16.92 -14.64
N ALA A 313 -7.79 -16.36 -15.80
CA ALA A 313 -7.11 -16.61 -17.08
C ALA A 313 -5.74 -15.94 -17.20
N ASN A 314 -5.25 -15.24 -16.19
CA ASN A 314 -3.96 -14.55 -16.21
C ASN A 314 -2.83 -15.49 -15.81
N ASP A 315 -1.70 -15.35 -16.47
CA ASP A 315 -0.50 -16.12 -16.16
C ASP A 315 0.51 -15.26 -15.37
N THR A 316 0.82 -15.65 -14.15
CA THR A 316 1.96 -15.14 -13.36
C THR A 316 1.93 -13.65 -12.99
N ASP A 317 1.14 -13.29 -12.00
CA ASP A 317 1.05 -11.91 -11.51
C ASP A 317 2.11 -11.57 -10.44
N HIS A 318 2.45 -10.30 -10.32
CA HIS A 318 3.49 -9.83 -9.41
C HIS A 318 3.06 -8.63 -8.57
N GLY A 319 2.21 -7.78 -9.09
CA GLY A 319 1.64 -6.64 -8.40
C GLY A 319 0.12 -6.69 -8.50
N VAL A 320 -0.55 -6.42 -7.40
CA VAL A 320 -2.01 -6.34 -7.32
C VAL A 320 -2.41 -5.11 -6.52
N GLN A 321 -3.49 -4.46 -6.94
CA GLN A 321 -4.05 -3.28 -6.28
C GLN A 321 -5.55 -3.24 -6.46
N PHE A 322 -6.24 -2.69 -5.45
CA PHE A 322 -7.62 -2.26 -5.57
C PHE A 322 -7.71 -0.73 -5.63
N ALA A 323 -8.56 -0.23 -6.51
CA ALA A 323 -8.89 1.18 -6.61
C ALA A 323 -10.25 1.33 -7.32
N ASP A 324 -11.06 2.28 -6.91
CA ASP A 324 -12.24 2.71 -7.67
C ASP A 324 -11.76 3.71 -8.72
N PHE A 325 -11.36 3.20 -9.91
CA PHE A 325 -10.76 4.05 -10.95
C PHE A 325 -11.79 4.72 -11.85
N ASP A 326 -13.05 4.28 -11.85
CA ASP A 326 -14.12 4.89 -12.64
C ASP A 326 -15.15 5.65 -11.78
N GLN A 327 -14.87 5.74 -10.47
CA GLN A 327 -15.65 6.50 -9.47
C GLN A 327 -17.12 6.06 -9.39
N ASP A 328 -17.39 4.76 -9.54
CA ASP A 328 -18.74 4.21 -9.41
C ASP A 328 -19.06 3.73 -7.97
N GLY A 329 -18.07 3.69 -7.09
CA GLY A 329 -18.16 3.33 -5.67
C GLY A 329 -17.81 1.88 -5.38
N ASP A 330 -17.41 1.11 -6.39
CA ASP A 330 -16.96 -0.27 -6.28
C ASP A 330 -15.43 -0.33 -6.43
N LEU A 331 -14.77 -1.27 -5.76
CA LEU A 331 -13.34 -1.46 -5.93
C LEU A 331 -13.03 -2.29 -7.16
N ASP A 332 -12.26 -1.73 -8.06
CA ASP A 332 -11.74 -2.37 -9.27
C ASP A 332 -10.37 -3.00 -9.02
N LEU A 333 -9.96 -3.93 -9.89
CA LEU A 333 -8.74 -4.70 -9.74
C LEU A 333 -7.71 -4.35 -10.82
N SER A 334 -6.49 -4.07 -10.41
CA SER A 334 -5.32 -3.89 -11.26
C SER A 334 -4.30 -5.00 -11.00
N LEU A 335 -3.90 -5.72 -12.05
CA LEU A 335 -2.93 -6.82 -11.99
C LEU A 335 -1.76 -6.56 -12.94
N ALA A 336 -0.53 -6.69 -12.43
CA ALA A 336 0.69 -6.60 -13.23
C ALA A 336 1.30 -7.99 -13.42
N ALA A 337 1.21 -8.53 -14.63
CA ALA A 337 1.75 -9.85 -14.95
C ALA A 337 3.27 -9.82 -15.16
N ASN A 338 3.95 -10.86 -14.67
CA ASN A 338 5.38 -11.05 -14.88
C ASN A 338 5.63 -12.02 -16.05
N ASP A 339 4.91 -11.86 -17.13
CA ASP A 339 5.16 -12.61 -18.36
C ASP A 339 6.14 -11.85 -19.29
N PRO A 340 6.77 -12.54 -20.26
CA PRO A 340 7.67 -11.88 -21.21
C PRO A 340 7.01 -10.85 -22.11
N SER A 341 5.67 -10.83 -22.23
CA SER A 341 4.91 -9.86 -23.01
C SER A 341 4.65 -8.57 -22.23
N GLY A 342 4.85 -8.58 -20.91
CA GLY A 342 4.67 -7.40 -20.04
C GLY A 342 3.21 -6.97 -19.95
N SER A 343 2.30 -7.92 -19.81
CA SER A 343 0.86 -7.63 -19.72
C SER A 343 0.52 -6.93 -18.41
N HIS A 344 -0.46 -6.06 -18.50
CA HIS A 344 -1.11 -5.41 -17.38
C HIS A 344 -2.61 -5.46 -17.59
N TYR A 345 -3.35 -5.78 -16.52
CA TYR A 345 -4.79 -5.99 -16.61
C TYR A 345 -5.51 -5.03 -15.66
N LEU A 346 -6.56 -4.41 -16.18
CA LEU A 346 -7.54 -3.67 -15.38
C LEU A 346 -8.88 -4.39 -15.51
N PHE A 347 -9.45 -4.77 -14.39
CA PHE A 347 -10.76 -5.39 -14.29
C PHE A 347 -11.68 -4.43 -13.56
N ARG A 348 -12.71 -3.97 -14.28
CA ARG A 348 -13.77 -3.21 -13.67
C ARG A 348 -14.73 -4.16 -12.93
N ASN A 349 -15.06 -3.78 -11.71
CA ASN A 349 -16.05 -4.46 -10.90
C ASN A 349 -17.41 -3.82 -11.17
N ASP A 350 -18.34 -4.58 -11.72
CA ASP A 350 -19.70 -4.11 -12.00
C ASP A 350 -20.66 -4.74 -10.97
N LEU A 351 -20.71 -4.21 -9.76
CA LEU A 351 -21.66 -4.68 -8.75
C LEU A 351 -23.10 -4.29 -9.15
N ALA A 352 -24.05 -5.12 -8.74
CA ALA A 352 -25.47 -4.78 -8.92
C ALA A 352 -25.82 -3.54 -8.07
N GLU A 353 -26.75 -2.69 -8.56
CA GLU A 353 -27.25 -1.52 -7.80
C GLU A 353 -27.73 -1.83 -6.36
N SER A 354 -27.98 -3.10 -6.07
CA SER A 354 -28.36 -3.61 -4.75
C SER A 354 -27.19 -3.97 -3.85
N ALA A 355 -25.96 -3.94 -4.35
CA ALA A 355 -24.77 -4.41 -3.62
C ALA A 355 -24.39 -3.50 -2.47
N GLY A 356 -24.87 -2.34 -2.34
CA GLY A 356 -24.55 -1.45 -1.25
C GLY A 356 -23.88 -0.16 -1.72
N GLN A 357 -23.72 0.71 -0.79
CA GLN A 357 -23.03 1.98 -0.98
C GLN A 357 -21.70 1.95 -0.25
N SER A 358 -20.76 2.72 -0.71
CA SER A 358 -19.48 2.93 -0.05
C SER A 358 -19.23 4.40 0.23
N ILE A 359 -18.26 4.68 1.06
CA ILE A 359 -17.61 5.99 1.18
C ILE A 359 -16.11 5.80 0.95
N GLN A 360 -15.55 6.68 0.15
CA GLN A 360 -14.11 6.84 0.08
C GLN A 360 -13.68 8.02 0.94
N VAL A 361 -12.62 7.84 1.72
CA VAL A 361 -12.07 8.89 2.60
C VAL A 361 -10.63 9.16 2.19
N MET A 362 -10.36 10.38 1.72
CA MET A 362 -9.02 10.90 1.49
C MET A 362 -8.57 11.68 2.72
N VAL A 363 -7.54 11.17 3.40
CA VAL A 363 -6.96 11.85 4.55
C VAL A 363 -5.89 12.83 4.08
N LEU A 364 -6.06 14.09 4.45
CA LEU A 364 -5.20 15.19 4.07
C LEU A 364 -4.75 15.97 5.32
N ASN A 365 -3.60 16.60 5.26
CA ASN A 365 -3.23 17.56 6.29
C ASN A 365 -4.09 18.84 6.22
N GLU A 366 -3.88 19.80 7.11
CA GLU A 366 -4.63 21.06 7.14
C GLU A 366 -4.52 21.87 5.84
N ASP A 367 -3.38 21.79 5.16
CA ASP A 367 -3.11 22.45 3.89
C ASP A 367 -3.75 21.74 2.69
N GLY A 368 -4.20 20.50 2.87
CA GLY A 368 -4.86 19.69 1.84
C GLY A 368 -3.94 18.76 1.09
N HIS A 369 -2.78 18.40 1.66
CA HIS A 369 -1.76 17.55 1.03
C HIS A 369 -1.82 16.10 1.52
N GLN A 370 -1.40 15.16 0.67
CA GLN A 370 -1.47 13.70 0.89
C GLN A 370 -0.24 13.17 1.64
N VAL A 371 0.03 13.69 2.81
CA VAL A 371 1.20 13.34 3.65
C VAL A 371 0.86 12.45 4.84
N MET A 372 -0.35 11.92 4.91
CA MET A 372 -0.90 11.26 6.10
C MET A 372 -0.91 9.72 6.00
N ALA A 373 0.04 9.12 5.26
CA ALA A 373 0.22 7.66 5.18
C ALA A 373 0.42 7.06 6.59
N GLY A 374 -0.24 5.93 6.86
CA GLY A 374 -0.23 5.31 8.19
C GLY A 374 -1.34 5.79 9.13
N SER A 375 -2.13 6.79 8.72
CA SER A 375 -3.34 7.17 9.48
C SER A 375 -4.39 6.08 9.43
N GLU A 376 -5.14 5.92 10.51
CA GLU A 376 -6.29 5.02 10.57
C GLU A 376 -7.59 5.78 10.32
N VAL A 377 -8.49 5.18 9.56
CA VAL A 377 -9.83 5.72 9.29
C VAL A 377 -10.86 4.74 9.78
N ARG A 378 -11.74 5.18 10.68
CA ARG A 378 -12.89 4.44 11.17
C ARG A 378 -14.17 5.11 10.73
N VAL A 379 -15.08 4.34 10.19
CA VAL A 379 -16.38 4.83 9.72
C VAL A 379 -17.48 4.21 10.56
N PHE A 380 -18.36 5.06 11.08
CA PHE A 380 -19.46 4.67 11.96
C PHE A 380 -20.82 5.05 11.38
N VAL A 381 -21.87 4.35 11.79
CA VAL A 381 -23.24 4.81 11.56
C VAL A 381 -23.45 6.12 12.30
N ALA A 382 -23.90 7.16 11.60
CA ALA A 382 -24.01 8.51 12.16
C ALA A 382 -24.77 8.56 13.49
N GLY A 383 -24.15 9.20 14.50
CA GLY A 383 -24.69 9.34 15.84
C GLY A 383 -24.74 8.05 16.67
N SER A 384 -23.93 7.04 16.31
CA SER A 384 -23.82 5.79 17.07
C SER A 384 -22.37 5.27 17.11
N ASP A 385 -22.11 4.32 18.02
CA ASP A 385 -20.81 3.64 18.13
C ASP A 385 -20.72 2.39 17.23
N LYS A 386 -21.69 2.21 16.29
CA LYS A 386 -21.66 1.07 15.39
C LYS A 386 -20.60 1.29 14.31
N LEU A 387 -19.49 0.58 14.39
CA LEU A 387 -18.43 0.55 13.39
C LEU A 387 -18.93 -0.10 12.09
N LEU A 388 -18.60 0.48 10.95
CA LEU A 388 -18.82 -0.05 9.60
C LEU A 388 -17.54 -0.59 9.00
N GLY A 389 -16.40 -0.03 9.37
CA GLY A 389 -15.08 -0.53 8.96
C GLY A 389 -13.96 0.35 9.50
N SER A 390 -12.79 -0.28 9.66
CA SER A 390 -11.52 0.35 10.03
C SER A 390 -10.50 0.06 8.94
N ARG A 391 -9.78 1.07 8.48
CA ARG A 391 -8.82 0.96 7.37
C ARG A 391 -7.59 1.81 7.64
N LEU A 392 -6.46 1.34 7.14
CA LEU A 392 -5.20 2.09 7.13
C LEU A 392 -5.08 2.90 5.83
N VAL A 393 -4.64 4.16 5.92
CA VAL A 393 -4.15 4.90 4.74
C VAL A 393 -2.85 4.27 4.28
N ASP A 394 -2.83 3.74 3.07
CA ASP A 394 -1.76 2.87 2.58
C ASP A 394 -0.37 3.48 2.72
N THR A 395 0.55 2.67 3.23
CA THR A 395 1.97 3.00 3.44
C THR A 395 2.87 2.37 2.37
N GLY A 396 2.28 1.76 1.33
CA GLY A 396 2.99 0.96 0.32
C GLY A 396 2.98 -0.52 0.67
N SER A 397 1.81 -1.06 1.05
CA SER A 397 1.61 -2.50 1.31
C SER A 397 1.67 -3.33 0.01
N GLY A 398 1.82 -4.65 0.16
CA GLY A 398 1.96 -5.58 -0.95
C GLY A 398 3.42 -5.86 -1.31
N TYR A 399 3.68 -6.15 -2.58
CA TYR A 399 5.01 -6.37 -3.12
C TYR A 399 5.16 -5.72 -4.49
N ASN A 400 6.10 -4.81 -4.64
CA ASN A 400 6.30 -4.00 -5.85
C ASN A 400 5.07 -3.13 -6.22
N SER A 401 4.15 -2.89 -5.32
CA SER A 401 2.91 -2.16 -5.56
C SER A 401 2.62 -1.17 -4.43
N GLN A 402 1.74 -0.23 -4.70
CA GLN A 402 1.19 0.72 -3.74
C GLN A 402 -0.28 0.89 -4.07
N ASN A 403 -1.16 0.73 -3.08
CA ASN A 403 -2.59 0.94 -3.26
C ASN A 403 -2.96 2.42 -3.40
N SER A 404 -4.18 2.69 -3.82
CA SER A 404 -4.72 4.05 -3.82
C SER A 404 -4.81 4.58 -2.39
N LYS A 405 -4.60 5.89 -2.21
CA LYS A 405 -4.65 6.52 -0.88
C LYS A 405 -6.05 6.76 -0.33
N PRO A 406 -7.12 7.01 -1.13
CA PRO A 406 -8.46 7.00 -0.57
C PRO A 406 -8.75 5.63 0.02
N VAL A 407 -9.14 5.60 1.29
CA VAL A 407 -9.61 4.37 1.92
C VAL A 407 -11.08 4.15 1.58
N HIS A 408 -11.42 2.92 1.20
CA HIS A 408 -12.77 2.53 0.84
C HIS A 408 -13.43 1.78 2.01
N VAL A 409 -14.64 2.20 2.39
CA VAL A 409 -15.45 1.54 3.41
C VAL A 409 -16.87 1.37 2.89
N ALA A 410 -17.35 0.14 2.80
CA ALA A 410 -18.74 -0.13 2.44
C ALA A 410 -19.71 0.34 3.53
N THR A 411 -20.86 0.81 3.10
CA THR A 411 -21.89 1.36 3.98
C THR A 411 -23.27 0.79 3.65
N PRO A 412 -23.45 -0.54 3.69
CA PRO A 412 -24.63 -1.23 3.20
C PRO A 412 -25.92 -0.70 3.86
N GLY A 413 -26.77 -0.03 3.07
CA GLY A 413 -28.05 0.55 3.52
C GLY A 413 -27.91 1.79 4.41
N ILE A 414 -26.71 2.34 4.61
CA ILE A 414 -26.45 3.53 5.42
C ILE A 414 -26.26 4.73 4.49
N GLN A 415 -26.91 5.84 4.79
CA GLN A 415 -26.81 7.07 3.98
C GLN A 415 -26.03 8.19 4.65
N THR A 416 -25.83 8.10 5.95
CA THR A 416 -25.14 9.11 6.75
C THR A 416 -24.20 8.42 7.71
N VAL A 417 -22.95 8.85 7.71
CA VAL A 417 -21.88 8.28 8.51
C VAL A 417 -21.17 9.35 9.32
N ASP A 418 -20.49 8.90 10.37
CA ASP A 418 -19.46 9.67 11.06
C ASP A 418 -18.10 9.02 10.74
N VAL A 419 -17.08 9.85 10.56
CA VAL A 419 -15.71 9.41 10.25
C VAL A 419 -14.79 9.87 11.38
N GLU A 420 -14.02 8.94 11.92
CA GLU A 420 -12.89 9.19 12.81
C GLU A 420 -11.60 8.97 12.03
N VAL A 421 -10.69 9.91 12.12
CA VAL A 421 -9.32 9.76 11.59
C VAL A 421 -8.37 9.83 12.77
N THR A 422 -7.57 8.80 12.94
CA THR A 422 -6.48 8.75 13.92
C THR A 422 -5.16 8.96 13.18
N THR A 423 -4.43 10.01 13.56
CA THR A 423 -3.10 10.31 13.04
C THR A 423 -2.06 10.10 14.11
N MET A 424 -0.85 9.73 13.70
CA MET A 424 0.31 9.64 14.57
C MET A 424 0.90 11.05 14.78
N SER A 425 1.35 11.34 15.96
CA SER A 425 1.97 12.63 16.29
C SER A 425 3.04 12.45 17.36
N ALA A 426 3.96 13.39 17.49
CA ALA A 426 4.97 13.39 18.54
C ALA A 426 4.43 13.28 19.99
N ASN A 427 3.11 13.39 20.18
CA ASN A 427 2.42 13.23 21.45
C ASN A 427 1.52 11.97 21.50
N GLY A 428 1.72 11.04 20.59
CA GLY A 428 0.91 9.83 20.44
C GLY A 428 -0.28 10.02 19.50
N ARG A 429 -1.26 9.13 19.60
CA ARG A 429 -2.44 9.09 18.72
C ARG A 429 -3.31 10.34 18.86
N ARG A 430 -3.68 10.95 17.73
CA ARG A 430 -4.56 12.11 17.67
C ARG A 430 -5.80 11.78 16.85
N GLN A 431 -6.98 11.90 17.45
CA GLN A 431 -8.25 11.62 16.81
C GLN A 431 -8.94 12.89 16.35
N THR A 432 -9.45 12.88 15.13
CA THR A 432 -10.25 13.93 14.52
C THR A 432 -11.57 13.35 14.05
N TYR A 433 -12.69 14.02 14.40
CA TYR A 433 -14.04 13.53 14.14
C TYR A 433 -14.79 14.40 13.14
N PHE A 434 -15.40 13.75 12.14
CA PHE A 434 -16.27 14.37 11.15
C PHE A 434 -17.65 13.73 11.26
N GLN A 435 -18.69 14.52 11.50
CA GLN A 435 -20.01 13.99 11.82
C GLN A 435 -21.05 14.34 10.75
N GLY A 436 -22.00 13.42 10.55
CA GLY A 436 -23.17 13.65 9.71
C GLY A 436 -22.88 13.76 8.23
N ILE A 437 -21.92 13.00 7.71
CA ILE A 437 -21.54 13.01 6.29
C ILE A 437 -22.59 12.25 5.51
N HIS A 438 -23.26 12.94 4.59
CA HIS A 438 -24.21 12.34 3.66
C HIS A 438 -23.48 11.80 2.42
N ILE A 439 -23.40 10.47 2.28
CA ILE A 439 -22.64 9.78 1.23
C ILE A 439 -23.07 10.24 -0.17
N ARG A 440 -24.37 10.31 -0.45
CA ARG A 440 -24.89 10.76 -1.76
C ARG A 440 -24.48 12.19 -2.11
N SER A 441 -24.16 13.04 -1.15
CA SER A 441 -23.72 14.41 -1.43
C SER A 441 -22.31 14.49 -1.96
N LEU A 442 -21.52 13.41 -1.82
CA LEU A 442 -20.14 13.31 -2.30
C LEU A 442 -20.07 13.02 -3.81
N SER A 443 -21.18 12.52 -4.41
CA SER A 443 -21.25 12.18 -5.86
C SER A 443 -20.12 11.26 -6.29
N ASN A 444 -19.85 10.23 -5.48
CA ASN A 444 -18.78 9.23 -5.61
C ASN A 444 -17.33 9.79 -5.52
N LYS A 445 -17.17 11.06 -5.20
CA LYS A 445 -15.83 11.62 -4.91
C LYS A 445 -15.43 11.32 -3.48
N PRO A 446 -14.13 11.13 -3.20
CA PRO A 446 -13.65 10.94 -1.86
C PRO A 446 -14.03 12.08 -0.92
N PHE A 447 -14.49 11.74 0.28
CA PHE A 447 -14.63 12.70 1.37
C PHE A 447 -13.23 13.16 1.80
N GLN A 448 -12.96 14.45 1.71
CA GLN A 448 -11.68 15.02 2.12
C GLN A 448 -11.66 15.27 3.63
N ALA A 449 -11.03 14.37 4.36
CA ALA A 449 -10.82 14.49 5.80
C ALA A 449 -9.55 15.31 6.08
N ARG A 450 -9.68 16.61 6.31
CA ARG A 450 -8.54 17.46 6.67
C ARG A 450 -8.28 17.37 8.16
N VAL A 451 -7.08 16.90 8.51
CA VAL A 451 -6.68 16.64 9.89
C VAL A 451 -5.44 17.45 10.26
N PRO A 452 -5.32 17.87 11.52
CA PRO A 452 -4.10 18.51 11.99
C PRO A 452 -2.96 17.50 12.10
N ARG A 453 -1.76 17.98 11.86
CA ARG A 453 -0.51 17.27 12.10
C ARG A 453 -0.20 17.15 13.59
#